data_e43a953e1fceaa71f0de4b15c293dc2d
#
_entry.id   e43a953e1fceaa71f0de4b15c293dc2d
#
_cell.length_a   1.000
_cell.length_b   1.000
_cell.length_c   1.000
_cell.angle_alpha   90.00
_cell.angle_beta   90.00
_cell.angle_gamma   90.00
#
_symmetry.space_group_name_H-M   'P 1'
#
loop_
_entity.id
_entity.type
_entity.pdbx_description
1 polymer ?
#
loop_
_entity_poly.entity_id
_entity_poly.type
_entity_poly.pdbx_seq_one_letter_code
_entity_poly.pdbx_strand_id
1 'polypeptide(L)'
;PDATQFTLWSPTADEVRLMLYDAGDGGHAYETVAMSPAENGTWTAKVEQDLKGKFYTFNVKINGKWLGDTPGINAQAVGVNGKRAAVIDMRETDPEGWAEDKRPPLASPADVIIYEVHHRDFSIDPSSGIRNKGKFLAMTETGTVNPDKLATGIDHLKELGVTHVHILPSYDYASVDESRLDENKYNWGYDPQNYNVPDGSYATDPYKPDVRIREFKQMVQALHKAGIRVVLDVVYNHTFNTAESNFERTVPGYFYRQAPDGGFADASACGNETASDRPMMRKYMVESVLHWINEYHIDGFRFDLMGIHDIETMNEIRKAATAVDPTIFIYGEGWAASAPQLAQDSLAMKANTYKMPGIAAFSDEMRDALRGPFNDNRQGAFLAGLPGGEESIKFGIVGAVRHPQVDNGKVNYSKAPWAEQPTQMISYVSCHDDTKEWYALQTWINGDKVGDLDLVKVLCYD
;
A
#
# COMPACT_ATOMS: atom_id res chain seq x y z
N PRO A 1 -1.45 28.06 -18.78
CA PRO A 1 -1.73 27.51 -20.11
C PRO A 1 -3.03 28.08 -20.68
N ASP A 2 -3.15 28.14 -22.04
CA ASP A 2 -4.35 28.67 -22.68
C ASP A 2 -5.41 27.60 -22.91
N ALA A 3 -5.09 26.35 -22.62
CA ALA A 3 -5.98 25.20 -22.78
C ALA A 3 -5.61 24.05 -21.84
N THR A 4 -6.61 23.21 -21.55
CA THR A 4 -6.45 21.96 -20.81
C THR A 4 -6.94 20.79 -21.68
N GLN A 5 -6.12 19.77 -21.83
CA GLN A 5 -6.46 18.56 -22.58
C GLN A 5 -6.66 17.38 -21.66
N PHE A 6 -7.72 16.60 -21.92
CA PHE A 6 -8.08 15.39 -21.20
C PHE A 6 -7.99 14.19 -22.13
N THR A 7 -7.51 13.09 -21.61
CA THR A 7 -7.44 11.82 -22.35
C THR A 7 -7.89 10.69 -21.44
N LEU A 8 -8.76 9.82 -21.95
CA LEU A 8 -9.23 8.62 -21.27
C LEU A 8 -9.06 7.42 -22.20
N TRP A 9 -8.54 6.30 -21.69
CA TRP A 9 -8.54 5.04 -22.40
C TRP A 9 -9.83 4.26 -22.08
N SER A 10 -10.66 4.07 -23.10
CA SER A 10 -11.89 3.29 -23.02
C SER A 10 -12.24 2.74 -24.41
N PRO A 11 -11.57 1.65 -24.82
CA PRO A 11 -11.61 1.17 -26.21
C PRO A 11 -12.95 0.59 -26.63
N THR A 12 -13.81 0.25 -25.69
CA THR A 12 -15.15 -0.32 -25.95
C THR A 12 -16.29 0.69 -25.79
N ALA A 13 -15.96 1.95 -25.51
CA ALA A 13 -16.97 3.00 -25.32
C ALA A 13 -17.71 3.36 -26.63
N ASP A 14 -19.01 3.57 -26.54
CA ASP A 14 -19.83 4.16 -27.61
C ASP A 14 -19.70 5.68 -27.63
N GLU A 15 -19.68 6.29 -26.44
CA GLU A 15 -19.54 7.72 -26.20
C GLU A 15 -18.80 7.96 -24.87
N VAL A 16 -18.07 9.07 -24.78
CA VAL A 16 -17.46 9.52 -23.52
C VAL A 16 -17.75 11.01 -23.32
N ARG A 17 -18.06 11.39 -22.10
CA ARG A 17 -18.25 12.79 -21.68
C ARG A 17 -17.27 13.15 -20.57
N LEU A 18 -16.74 14.36 -20.68
CA LEU A 18 -16.02 15.05 -19.62
C LEU A 18 -16.98 15.98 -18.89
N MET A 19 -17.08 15.86 -17.59
CA MET A 19 -17.92 16.70 -16.73
C MET A 19 -17.02 17.64 -15.93
N LEU A 20 -17.28 18.93 -15.93
CA LEU A 20 -16.46 19.95 -15.24
C LEU A 20 -17.22 20.55 -14.06
N TYR A 21 -16.51 20.75 -12.93
CA TYR A 21 -17.09 21.24 -11.68
C TYR A 21 -16.23 22.31 -11.04
N ASP A 22 -16.88 23.21 -10.29
CA ASP A 22 -16.19 24.23 -9.49
C ASP A 22 -15.69 23.71 -8.15
N ALA A 23 -16.29 22.65 -7.62
CA ALA A 23 -15.96 22.08 -6.32
C ALA A 23 -15.68 20.57 -6.39
N GLY A 24 -14.90 20.07 -5.44
CA GLY A 24 -14.54 18.65 -5.34
C GLY A 24 -15.70 17.74 -4.92
N ASP A 25 -16.76 18.31 -4.38
CA ASP A 25 -17.99 17.61 -3.97
C ASP A 25 -19.21 18.51 -4.19
N GLY A 26 -20.42 17.90 -4.07
CA GLY A 26 -21.69 18.62 -4.19
C GLY A 26 -21.92 19.32 -5.54
N GLY A 27 -23.07 19.94 -5.71
CA GLY A 27 -23.43 20.67 -6.92
C GLY A 27 -23.49 19.83 -8.20
N HIS A 28 -23.71 20.49 -9.32
CA HIS A 28 -23.78 19.89 -10.65
C HIS A 28 -22.59 20.32 -11.51
N ALA A 29 -22.30 19.57 -12.55
CA ALA A 29 -21.34 20.00 -13.56
C ALA A 29 -21.80 21.32 -14.17
N TYR A 30 -20.91 22.31 -14.24
CA TYR A 30 -21.21 23.57 -14.92
C TYR A 30 -21.08 23.44 -16.43
N GLU A 31 -20.31 22.46 -16.89
CA GLU A 31 -20.10 22.16 -18.30
C GLU A 31 -19.97 20.65 -18.53
N THR A 32 -20.48 20.19 -19.66
CA THR A 32 -20.32 18.82 -20.14
C THR A 32 -19.76 18.88 -21.55
N VAL A 33 -18.60 18.29 -21.75
CA VAL A 33 -17.89 18.27 -23.03
C VAL A 33 -17.93 16.86 -23.62
N ALA A 34 -18.45 16.70 -24.86
CA ALA A 34 -18.33 15.45 -25.59
C ALA A 34 -16.88 15.20 -25.96
N MET A 35 -16.35 14.03 -25.65
CA MET A 35 -14.99 13.63 -26.05
C MET A 35 -15.00 12.99 -27.44
N SER A 36 -13.91 13.13 -28.15
CA SER A 36 -13.70 12.54 -29.47
C SER A 36 -12.85 11.29 -29.39
N PRO A 37 -13.17 10.21 -30.13
CA PRO A 37 -12.32 9.04 -30.21
C PRO A 37 -10.97 9.41 -30.86
N ALA A 38 -9.91 8.78 -30.37
CA ALA A 38 -8.55 8.97 -30.82
C ALA A 38 -7.84 7.62 -30.98
N GLU A 39 -6.54 7.61 -31.25
CA GLU A 39 -5.76 6.40 -31.48
C GLU A 39 -5.74 5.47 -30.27
N ASN A 40 -5.57 4.18 -30.52
CA ASN A 40 -5.39 3.13 -29.51
C ASN A 40 -6.55 2.99 -28.50
N GLY A 41 -7.77 3.34 -28.90
CA GLY A 41 -8.95 3.26 -28.02
C GLY A 41 -9.01 4.35 -26.97
N THR A 42 -8.32 5.45 -27.15
CA THR A 42 -8.41 6.63 -26.31
C THR A 42 -9.52 7.57 -26.76
N TRP A 43 -9.97 8.40 -25.85
CA TRP A 43 -10.90 9.50 -26.06
C TRP A 43 -10.27 10.79 -25.57
N THR A 44 -10.41 11.88 -26.32
CA THR A 44 -9.79 13.16 -25.99
C THR A 44 -10.79 14.31 -26.02
N ALA A 45 -10.57 15.27 -25.13
CA ALA A 45 -11.24 16.57 -25.15
C ALA A 45 -10.22 17.68 -24.88
N LYS A 46 -10.30 18.77 -25.63
CA LYS A 46 -9.54 19.98 -25.39
C LYS A 46 -10.50 21.10 -25.01
N VAL A 47 -10.27 21.70 -23.85
CA VAL A 47 -11.01 22.87 -23.37
C VAL A 47 -10.09 24.07 -23.48
N GLU A 48 -10.51 25.10 -24.20
CA GLU A 48 -9.71 26.30 -24.49
C GLU A 48 -9.71 27.26 -23.28
N GLN A 49 -9.33 26.72 -22.11
CA GLN A 49 -9.19 27.40 -20.84
C GLN A 49 -8.14 26.72 -19.97
N ASP A 50 -7.47 27.50 -19.13
CA ASP A 50 -6.73 26.96 -17.99
C ASP A 50 -7.71 26.53 -16.91
N LEU A 51 -7.86 25.22 -16.73
CA LEU A 51 -8.76 24.64 -15.73
C LEU A 51 -8.08 24.34 -14.38
N LYS A 52 -6.88 24.86 -14.14
CA LYS A 52 -6.21 24.67 -12.85
C LYS A 52 -7.13 25.11 -11.69
N GLY A 53 -7.28 24.24 -10.69
CA GLY A 53 -8.17 24.44 -9.55
C GLY A 53 -9.61 24.01 -9.79
N LYS A 54 -9.96 23.54 -10.99
CA LYS A 54 -11.27 22.92 -11.28
C LYS A 54 -11.23 21.42 -11.07
N PHE A 55 -12.41 20.84 -10.99
CA PHE A 55 -12.59 19.40 -10.81
C PHE A 55 -13.29 18.81 -12.02
N TYR A 56 -13.09 17.52 -12.21
CA TYR A 56 -13.69 16.81 -13.34
C TYR A 56 -14.01 15.35 -13.03
N THR A 57 -14.95 14.81 -13.82
CA THR A 57 -15.18 13.38 -13.96
C THR A 57 -15.33 13.03 -15.43
N PHE A 58 -15.12 11.75 -15.73
CA PHE A 58 -15.55 11.14 -16.99
C PHE A 58 -16.84 10.37 -16.77
N ASN A 59 -17.63 10.27 -17.83
CA ASN A 59 -18.77 9.35 -17.88
C ASN A 59 -18.73 8.61 -19.22
N VAL A 60 -18.73 7.29 -19.16
CA VAL A 60 -18.57 6.40 -20.30
C VAL A 60 -19.89 5.74 -20.62
N LYS A 61 -20.23 5.65 -21.89
CA LYS A 61 -21.40 4.93 -22.38
C LYS A 61 -20.99 3.67 -23.12
N ILE A 62 -21.57 2.54 -22.75
CA ILE A 62 -21.31 1.25 -23.38
C ILE A 62 -22.65 0.55 -23.59
N ASN A 63 -22.87 0.03 -24.81
CA ASN A 63 -24.14 -0.62 -25.20
C ASN A 63 -25.36 0.24 -24.86
N GLY A 64 -25.27 1.54 -25.14
CA GLY A 64 -26.35 2.50 -24.91
C GLY A 64 -26.59 2.91 -23.45
N LYS A 65 -25.81 2.39 -22.48
CA LYS A 65 -25.95 2.69 -21.04
C LYS A 65 -24.77 3.52 -20.53
N TRP A 66 -25.06 4.61 -19.82
CA TRP A 66 -24.08 5.39 -19.08
C TRP A 66 -23.68 4.65 -17.79
N LEU A 67 -22.38 4.53 -17.53
CA LEU A 67 -21.83 3.74 -16.41
C LEU A 67 -21.77 4.52 -15.09
N GLY A 68 -21.95 5.84 -15.13
CA GLY A 68 -21.79 6.72 -13.98
C GLY A 68 -20.46 7.46 -13.98
N ASP A 69 -20.38 8.49 -13.15
CA ASP A 69 -19.23 9.37 -13.08
C ASP A 69 -18.04 8.69 -12.42
N THR A 70 -16.83 8.93 -12.94
CA THR A 70 -15.57 8.45 -12.41
C THR A 70 -14.48 9.53 -12.56
N PRO A 71 -13.57 9.70 -11.58
CA PRO A 71 -12.40 10.56 -11.75
C PRO A 71 -11.40 9.99 -12.77
N GLY A 72 -11.65 8.78 -13.29
CA GLY A 72 -10.70 8.01 -14.07
C GLY A 72 -9.70 7.25 -13.20
N ILE A 73 -9.03 6.27 -13.80
CA ILE A 73 -8.08 5.40 -13.08
C ILE A 73 -6.75 6.08 -12.79
N ASN A 74 -6.38 7.11 -13.56
CA ASN A 74 -5.08 7.79 -13.49
C ASN A 74 -5.13 9.13 -12.74
N ALA A 75 -6.19 9.43 -11.98
CA ALA A 75 -6.26 10.65 -11.20
C ALA A 75 -5.08 10.75 -10.22
N GLN A 76 -4.38 11.90 -10.21
CA GLN A 76 -3.25 12.20 -9.33
C GLN A 76 -3.61 13.20 -8.23
N ALA A 77 -4.78 13.81 -8.34
CA ALA A 77 -5.36 14.70 -7.36
C ALA A 77 -6.87 14.55 -7.38
N VAL A 78 -7.48 14.55 -6.20
CA VAL A 78 -8.93 14.41 -6.04
C VAL A 78 -9.46 15.39 -4.99
N GLY A 79 -10.74 15.70 -5.08
CA GLY A 79 -11.47 16.40 -4.02
C GLY A 79 -11.80 15.48 -2.85
N VAL A 80 -12.48 16.03 -1.87
CA VAL A 80 -12.93 15.31 -0.67
C VAL A 80 -13.71 14.04 -1.08
N ASN A 81 -13.44 12.94 -0.38
CA ASN A 81 -14.00 11.62 -0.65
C ASN A 81 -13.66 11.01 -2.03
N GLY A 82 -12.67 11.57 -2.76
CA GLY A 82 -12.11 10.96 -3.97
C GLY A 82 -13.04 10.81 -5.18
N LYS A 83 -14.22 11.46 -5.20
CA LYS A 83 -15.22 11.26 -6.26
C LYS A 83 -14.97 12.07 -7.53
N ARG A 84 -14.24 13.18 -7.43
CA ARG A 84 -13.87 14.04 -8.55
C ARG A 84 -12.37 14.23 -8.58
N ALA A 85 -11.76 14.08 -9.75
CA ALA A 85 -10.37 14.44 -9.93
C ALA A 85 -10.21 15.96 -10.00
N ALA A 86 -9.03 16.44 -9.66
CA ALA A 86 -8.69 17.88 -9.70
C ALA A 86 -7.62 18.16 -10.75
N VAL A 87 -7.71 19.30 -11.40
CA VAL A 87 -6.67 19.83 -12.28
C VAL A 87 -5.70 20.67 -11.45
N ILE A 88 -4.48 20.17 -11.25
CA ILE A 88 -3.44 20.88 -10.49
C ILE A 88 -2.09 20.84 -11.23
N ASP A 89 -1.19 21.74 -10.85
CA ASP A 89 0.23 21.61 -11.19
C ASP A 89 0.94 20.94 -10.00
N MET A 90 1.39 19.71 -10.20
CA MET A 90 2.05 18.92 -9.15
C MET A 90 3.28 19.61 -8.57
N ARG A 91 3.99 20.42 -9.36
CA ARG A 91 5.17 21.18 -8.91
C ARG A 91 4.83 22.23 -7.85
N GLU A 92 3.59 22.75 -7.86
CA GLU A 92 3.13 23.71 -6.85
C GLU A 92 2.85 23.03 -5.49
N THR A 93 2.86 21.70 -5.44
CA THR A 93 2.69 20.92 -4.21
C THR A 93 4.02 20.59 -3.54
N ASP A 94 5.15 20.88 -4.18
CA ASP A 94 6.47 20.61 -3.64
C ASP A 94 6.74 21.45 -2.39
N PRO A 95 7.14 20.85 -1.27
CA PRO A 95 7.60 21.60 -0.11
C PRO A 95 8.94 22.26 -0.39
N GLU A 96 9.30 23.25 0.43
CA GLU A 96 10.61 23.92 0.33
C GLU A 96 11.74 22.89 0.42
N GLY A 97 12.69 22.96 -0.52
CA GLY A 97 13.84 22.04 -0.61
C GLY A 97 13.49 20.64 -1.12
N TRP A 98 12.33 20.46 -1.77
CA TRP A 98 11.94 19.16 -2.33
C TRP A 98 12.87 18.67 -3.44
N ALA A 99 13.34 19.56 -4.29
CA ALA A 99 14.28 19.24 -5.36
C ALA A 99 15.66 18.76 -4.86
N GLU A 100 16.02 19.12 -3.65
CA GLU A 100 17.26 18.70 -2.97
C GLU A 100 17.07 17.47 -2.08
N ASP A 101 15.83 16.98 -1.94
CA ASP A 101 15.54 15.79 -1.15
C ASP A 101 16.30 14.58 -1.69
N LYS A 102 16.86 13.78 -0.80
CA LYS A 102 17.68 12.61 -1.15
C LYS A 102 17.29 11.41 -0.30
N ARG A 103 17.12 10.31 -0.97
CA ARG A 103 16.97 9.01 -0.30
C ARG A 103 18.16 8.75 0.63
N PRO A 104 17.94 8.35 1.88
CA PRO A 104 19.03 7.89 2.74
C PRO A 104 19.82 6.76 2.08
N PRO A 105 21.16 6.70 2.24
CA PRO A 105 21.95 5.65 1.62
C PRO A 105 21.57 4.27 2.18
N LEU A 106 21.64 3.27 1.33
CA LEU A 106 21.47 1.85 1.68
C LEU A 106 22.61 1.05 1.04
N ALA A 107 23.49 0.49 1.84
CA ALA A 107 24.66 -0.26 1.35
C ALA A 107 24.27 -1.67 0.89
N SER A 108 23.35 -2.31 1.61
CA SER A 108 22.88 -3.67 1.31
C SER A 108 21.43 -3.84 1.73
N PRO A 109 20.62 -4.62 1.00
CA PRO A 109 19.31 -5.05 1.48
C PRO A 109 19.36 -5.80 2.83
N ALA A 110 20.49 -6.39 3.19
CA ALA A 110 20.69 -7.03 4.50
C ALA A 110 20.73 -6.05 5.67
N ASP A 111 20.94 -4.75 5.40
CA ASP A 111 20.95 -3.71 6.44
C ASP A 111 19.55 -3.13 6.71
N VAL A 112 18.51 -3.63 6.04
CA VAL A 112 17.15 -3.13 6.17
C VAL A 112 16.53 -3.58 7.49
N ILE A 113 16.13 -2.60 8.29
CA ILE A 113 15.33 -2.78 9.53
C ILE A 113 14.04 -2.02 9.33
N ILE A 114 12.93 -2.76 9.27
CA ILE A 114 11.61 -2.20 8.95
C ILE A 114 10.80 -2.06 10.22
N TYR A 115 10.19 -0.88 10.41
CA TYR A 115 9.19 -0.62 11.43
C TYR A 115 7.85 -0.29 10.75
N GLU A 116 6.82 -1.09 11.01
CA GLU A 116 5.48 -0.88 10.46
C GLU A 116 4.70 0.12 11.31
N VAL A 117 4.05 1.09 10.66
CA VAL A 117 3.24 2.10 11.33
C VAL A 117 1.92 2.35 10.61
N HIS A 118 0.91 2.74 11.36
CA HIS A 118 -0.34 3.32 10.88
C HIS A 118 -0.35 4.83 11.18
N HIS A 119 -0.67 5.67 10.20
CA HIS A 119 -0.62 7.14 10.36
C HIS A 119 -1.34 7.65 11.61
N ARG A 120 -2.55 7.14 11.86
CA ARG A 120 -3.34 7.54 13.01
C ARG A 120 -2.72 7.06 14.31
N ASP A 121 -2.44 5.77 14.40
CA ASP A 121 -2.01 5.13 15.66
C ASP A 121 -0.62 5.59 16.11
N PHE A 122 0.24 5.97 15.16
CA PHE A 122 1.58 6.48 15.44
C PHE A 122 1.58 7.72 16.36
N SER A 123 0.50 8.51 16.37
CA SER A 123 0.49 9.79 17.06
C SER A 123 -0.80 10.15 17.80
N ILE A 124 -1.87 9.35 17.63
CA ILE A 124 -3.22 9.72 18.12
C ILE A 124 -3.33 9.75 19.63
N ASP A 125 -2.50 9.00 20.35
CA ASP A 125 -2.54 8.99 21.82
C ASP A 125 -2.33 10.40 22.37
N PRO A 126 -3.18 10.86 23.32
CA PRO A 126 -3.03 12.17 23.94
C PRO A 126 -1.65 12.43 24.55
N SER A 127 -0.99 11.36 25.06
CA SER A 127 0.32 11.44 25.70
C SER A 127 1.49 11.51 24.71
N SER A 128 1.27 11.36 23.39
CA SER A 128 2.35 11.35 22.39
C SER A 128 3.17 12.65 22.31
N GLY A 129 2.67 13.76 22.84
CA GLY A 129 3.31 15.07 22.74
C GLY A 129 3.26 15.68 21.33
N ILE A 130 2.74 14.96 20.35
CA ILE A 130 2.60 15.40 18.94
C ILE A 130 1.36 16.29 18.81
N ARG A 131 1.46 17.36 18.02
CA ARG A 131 0.35 18.30 17.77
C ARG A 131 -0.57 17.84 16.64
N ASN A 132 0.00 17.43 15.51
CA ASN A 132 -0.74 16.99 14.33
C ASN A 132 -1.12 15.50 14.42
N LYS A 133 -1.87 15.16 15.49
CA LYS A 133 -2.24 13.78 15.81
C LYS A 133 -3.00 13.10 14.67
N GLY A 134 -2.54 11.91 14.26
CA GLY A 134 -3.17 11.10 13.23
C GLY A 134 -3.05 11.66 11.80
N LYS A 135 -2.12 12.60 11.57
CA LYS A 135 -1.93 13.28 10.27
C LYS A 135 -0.55 12.98 9.69
N PHE A 136 -0.39 13.17 8.37
CA PHE A 136 0.93 13.10 7.73
C PHE A 136 1.98 13.94 8.44
N LEU A 137 1.60 15.13 8.86
CA LEU A 137 2.49 16.08 9.54
C LEU A 137 2.97 15.60 10.92
N ALA A 138 2.35 14.58 11.52
CA ALA A 138 2.82 14.01 12.78
C ALA A 138 4.28 13.51 12.68
N MET A 139 4.65 12.96 11.53
CA MET A 139 6.00 12.45 11.26
C MET A 139 7.01 13.55 10.89
N THR A 140 6.60 14.81 10.88
CA THR A 140 7.50 15.97 10.68
C THR A 140 7.92 16.62 11.99
N GLU A 141 7.27 16.28 13.09
CA GLU A 141 7.50 16.90 14.40
C GLU A 141 8.68 16.24 15.11
N THR A 142 9.63 17.05 15.56
CA THR A 142 10.81 16.62 16.33
C THR A 142 10.77 17.16 17.75
N GLY A 143 11.53 16.55 18.68
CA GLY A 143 11.60 16.95 20.07
C GLY A 143 10.33 16.62 20.87
N THR A 144 9.46 15.76 20.34
CA THR A 144 8.23 15.34 21.03
C THR A 144 8.56 14.27 22.05
N VAL A 145 7.89 14.35 23.20
CA VAL A 145 8.07 13.40 24.33
C VAL A 145 6.74 13.07 24.98
N ASN A 146 6.67 11.89 25.57
CA ASN A 146 5.56 11.49 26.42
C ASN A 146 5.68 12.13 27.84
N PRO A 147 4.71 11.94 28.77
CA PRO A 147 4.79 12.45 30.14
C PRO A 147 6.02 11.97 30.93
N ASP A 148 6.57 10.79 30.60
CA ASP A 148 7.77 10.23 31.21
C ASP A 148 9.07 10.76 30.58
N LYS A 149 8.96 11.72 29.66
CA LYS A 149 10.05 12.35 28.89
C LYS A 149 10.80 11.39 27.96
N LEU A 150 10.17 10.30 27.56
CA LEU A 150 10.68 9.42 26.53
C LEU A 150 10.35 10.01 25.16
N ALA A 151 11.27 9.88 24.22
CA ALA A 151 11.08 10.34 22.84
C ALA A 151 9.88 9.66 22.19
N THR A 152 9.11 10.42 21.41
CA THR A 152 7.98 9.94 20.61
C THR A 152 8.16 10.35 19.16
N GLY A 153 7.30 9.87 18.28
CA GLY A 153 7.32 10.26 16.88
C GLY A 153 8.63 9.87 16.17
N ILE A 154 9.08 10.75 15.29
CA ILE A 154 10.27 10.50 14.46
C ILE A 154 11.56 10.32 15.29
N ASP A 155 11.66 10.98 16.42
CA ASP A 155 12.85 10.85 17.27
C ASP A 155 12.90 9.48 17.95
N HIS A 156 11.76 8.88 18.30
CA HIS A 156 11.69 7.49 18.76
C HIS A 156 12.16 6.52 17.67
N LEU A 157 11.74 6.71 16.42
CA LEU A 157 12.20 5.86 15.30
C LEU A 157 13.73 5.94 15.12
N LYS A 158 14.31 7.13 15.33
CA LYS A 158 15.78 7.32 15.28
C LYS A 158 16.49 6.59 16.43
N GLU A 159 15.91 6.64 17.65
CA GLU A 159 16.46 5.93 18.82
C GLU A 159 16.43 4.40 18.61
N LEU A 160 15.38 3.87 17.99
CA LEU A 160 15.29 2.45 17.64
C LEU A 160 16.30 2.04 16.56
N GLY A 161 16.84 2.99 15.80
CA GLY A 161 17.82 2.70 14.75
C GLY A 161 17.20 2.04 13.51
N VAL A 162 15.89 2.18 13.27
CA VAL A 162 15.22 1.66 12.09
C VAL A 162 15.71 2.38 10.84
N THR A 163 15.82 1.65 9.74
CA THR A 163 16.25 2.20 8.44
C THR A 163 15.09 2.50 7.51
N HIS A 164 13.97 1.82 7.70
CA HIS A 164 12.78 1.95 6.87
C HIS A 164 11.53 2.02 7.75
N VAL A 165 10.62 2.90 7.41
CA VAL A 165 9.25 2.92 7.93
C VAL A 165 8.33 2.38 6.85
N HIS A 166 7.66 1.27 7.14
CA HIS A 166 6.58 0.74 6.33
C HIS A 166 5.27 1.35 6.83
N ILE A 167 4.65 2.17 6.02
CA ILE A 167 3.41 2.86 6.37
C ILE A 167 2.24 2.10 5.75
N LEU A 168 1.23 1.75 6.55
CA LEU A 168 0.00 1.12 6.08
C LEU A 168 -0.61 1.97 4.96
N PRO A 169 -1.52 1.40 4.12
CA PRO A 169 -2.00 2.08 2.92
C PRO A 169 -2.31 3.55 3.12
N SER A 170 -1.66 4.39 2.32
CA SER A 170 -1.69 5.86 2.45
C SER A 170 -2.34 6.53 1.25
N TYR A 171 -2.66 5.78 0.19
CA TYR A 171 -3.43 6.29 -0.93
C TYR A 171 -4.92 6.32 -0.60
N ASP A 172 -5.68 7.04 -1.41
CA ASP A 172 -7.09 7.29 -1.21
C ASP A 172 -7.92 6.00 -1.15
N TYR A 173 -8.54 5.76 0.00
CA TYR A 173 -9.41 4.64 0.31
C TYR A 173 -10.83 5.10 0.62
N ALA A 174 -11.81 4.19 0.59
CA ALA A 174 -13.22 4.58 0.45
C ALA A 174 -14.00 4.66 1.76
N SER A 175 -13.65 3.88 2.80
CA SER A 175 -14.55 3.65 3.95
C SER A 175 -14.55 4.75 5.01
N VAL A 176 -13.72 5.79 4.89
CA VAL A 176 -13.74 6.95 5.79
C VAL A 176 -14.32 8.14 5.06
N ASP A 177 -15.37 8.74 5.61
CA ASP A 177 -15.90 10.01 5.09
C ASP A 177 -14.97 11.15 5.51
N GLU A 178 -14.19 11.65 4.55
CA GLU A 178 -13.22 12.73 4.75
C GLU A 178 -13.87 14.06 5.17
N SER A 179 -15.18 14.21 4.93
CA SER A 179 -15.94 15.39 5.36
C SER A 179 -16.38 15.33 6.84
N ARG A 180 -16.20 14.17 7.49
CA ARG A 180 -16.64 13.89 8.85
C ARG A 180 -15.54 13.24 9.69
N LEU A 181 -14.34 13.81 9.66
CA LEU A 181 -13.18 13.29 10.40
C LEU A 181 -13.33 13.39 11.92
N ASP A 182 -14.29 14.18 12.40
CA ASP A 182 -14.70 14.26 13.80
C ASP A 182 -15.33 12.95 14.33
N GLU A 183 -15.84 12.09 13.45
CA GLU A 183 -16.30 10.74 13.80
C GLU A 183 -15.16 9.81 14.25
N ASN A 184 -13.92 10.20 14.01
CA ASN A 184 -12.71 9.45 14.37
C ASN A 184 -12.76 7.97 13.96
N LYS A 185 -13.28 7.68 12.78
CA LYS A 185 -13.43 6.34 12.25
C LYS A 185 -12.06 5.73 11.96
N TYR A 186 -11.83 4.53 12.47
CA TYR A 186 -10.59 3.78 12.23
C TYR A 186 -10.65 2.99 10.94
N ASN A 187 -9.58 3.01 10.16
CA ASN A 187 -9.40 2.22 8.95
C ASN A 187 -7.90 1.94 8.72
N TRP A 188 -7.56 0.72 8.37
CA TRP A 188 -6.19 0.37 7.97
C TRP A 188 -5.84 0.85 6.55
N GLY A 189 -6.84 1.11 5.71
CA GLY A 189 -6.66 1.60 4.34
C GLY A 189 -6.66 0.51 3.26
N TYR A 190 -7.01 -0.74 3.58
CA TYR A 190 -7.06 -1.84 2.60
C TYR A 190 -8.37 -1.88 1.80
N ASP A 191 -8.96 -0.75 1.55
CA ASP A 191 -10.15 -0.55 0.71
C ASP A 191 -9.92 0.53 -0.35
N PRO A 192 -9.00 0.27 -1.32
CA PRO A 192 -8.49 1.28 -2.24
C PRO A 192 -9.55 1.81 -3.21
N GLN A 193 -9.46 3.11 -3.50
CA GLN A 193 -10.34 3.83 -4.42
C GLN A 193 -9.53 4.54 -5.52
N ASN A 194 -8.56 5.40 -5.17
CA ASN A 194 -7.68 6.10 -6.09
C ASN A 194 -6.21 5.83 -5.75
N TYR A 195 -5.55 4.96 -6.50
CA TYR A 195 -4.21 4.45 -6.18
C TYR A 195 -3.08 5.48 -6.28
N ASN A 196 -3.27 6.58 -7.01
CA ASN A 196 -2.21 7.56 -7.29
C ASN A 196 -2.36 8.86 -6.49
N VAL A 197 -3.18 8.86 -5.44
CA VAL A 197 -3.51 10.03 -4.63
C VAL A 197 -3.35 9.70 -3.15
N PRO A 198 -2.69 10.56 -2.34
CA PRO A 198 -2.68 10.39 -0.89
C PRO A 198 -4.08 10.54 -0.29
N ASP A 199 -4.38 9.78 0.75
CA ASP A 199 -5.68 9.82 1.44
C ASP A 199 -5.90 11.14 2.17
N GLY A 200 -7.09 11.71 2.04
CA GLY A 200 -7.42 13.01 2.63
C GLY A 200 -7.69 12.95 4.12
N SER A 201 -7.99 11.78 4.69
CA SER A 201 -8.24 11.67 6.14
C SER A 201 -6.99 11.97 6.97
N TYR A 202 -5.80 11.78 6.40
CA TYR A 202 -4.52 12.11 7.03
C TYR A 202 -4.01 13.52 6.72
N ALA A 203 -4.69 14.28 5.86
CA ALA A 203 -4.39 15.68 5.59
C ALA A 203 -5.04 16.61 6.62
N THR A 204 -4.48 17.82 6.78
CA THR A 204 -5.09 18.85 7.63
C THR A 204 -6.33 19.49 7.01
N ASP A 205 -6.43 19.46 5.69
CA ASP A 205 -7.60 19.93 4.92
C ASP A 205 -7.91 18.96 3.76
N PRO A 206 -8.86 18.03 3.92
CA PRO A 206 -9.22 17.07 2.89
C PRO A 206 -9.92 17.67 1.68
N TYR A 207 -10.48 18.89 1.80
CA TYR A 207 -11.16 19.57 0.69
C TYR A 207 -10.19 20.15 -0.35
N LYS A 208 -8.92 20.36 0.03
CA LYS A 208 -7.90 20.91 -0.85
C LYS A 208 -6.98 19.83 -1.40
N PRO A 209 -7.06 19.51 -2.69
CA PRO A 209 -6.27 18.45 -3.31
C PRO A 209 -4.75 18.62 -3.13
N ASP A 210 -4.26 19.84 -3.19
CA ASP A 210 -2.83 20.18 -3.03
C ASP A 210 -2.32 19.97 -1.61
N VAL A 211 -3.18 20.12 -0.59
CA VAL A 211 -2.78 19.98 0.83
C VAL A 211 -2.37 18.55 1.13
N ARG A 212 -3.19 17.55 0.78
CA ARG A 212 -2.85 16.14 1.02
C ARG A 212 -1.56 15.73 0.33
N ILE A 213 -1.32 16.22 -0.86
CA ILE A 213 -0.12 15.91 -1.65
C ILE A 213 1.11 16.56 -1.00
N ARG A 214 1.04 17.84 -0.68
CA ARG A 214 2.13 18.58 -0.04
C ARG A 214 2.51 18.01 1.32
N GLU A 215 1.53 17.71 2.15
CA GLU A 215 1.77 17.16 3.50
C GLU A 215 2.39 15.76 3.44
N PHE A 216 1.97 14.94 2.49
CA PHE A 216 2.62 13.64 2.26
C PHE A 216 4.08 13.80 1.85
N LYS A 217 4.40 14.73 0.91
CA LYS A 217 5.78 15.05 0.52
C LYS A 217 6.59 15.57 1.70
N GLN A 218 6.01 16.42 2.56
CA GLN A 218 6.67 16.92 3.78
C GLN A 218 7.02 15.79 4.74
N MET A 219 6.13 14.81 4.90
CA MET A 219 6.38 13.62 5.71
C MET A 219 7.57 12.82 5.18
N VAL A 220 7.58 12.51 3.88
CA VAL A 220 8.68 11.77 3.25
C VAL A 220 10.01 12.53 3.42
N GLN A 221 10.01 13.83 3.14
CA GLN A 221 11.21 14.67 3.30
C GLN A 221 11.72 14.70 4.75
N ALA A 222 10.82 14.73 5.73
CA ALA A 222 11.22 14.71 7.14
C ALA A 222 11.86 13.37 7.53
N LEU A 223 11.29 12.26 7.08
CA LEU A 223 11.85 10.93 7.29
C LEU A 223 13.22 10.77 6.63
N HIS A 224 13.38 11.25 5.39
CA HIS A 224 14.68 11.26 4.71
C HIS A 224 15.73 12.08 5.47
N LYS A 225 15.37 13.28 5.95
CA LYS A 225 16.25 14.11 6.79
C LYS A 225 16.63 13.41 8.10
N ALA A 226 15.80 12.52 8.61
CA ALA A 226 16.08 11.70 9.79
C ALA A 226 16.91 10.45 9.47
N GLY A 227 17.25 10.20 8.20
CA GLY A 227 17.98 9.02 7.76
C GLY A 227 17.11 7.77 7.57
N ILE A 228 15.79 7.94 7.48
CA ILE A 228 14.80 6.86 7.41
C ILE A 228 14.16 6.86 6.02
N ARG A 229 14.15 5.69 5.38
CA ARG A 229 13.47 5.45 4.11
C ARG A 229 11.98 5.17 4.31
N VAL A 230 11.19 5.40 3.27
CA VAL A 230 9.73 5.22 3.32
C VAL A 230 9.33 4.08 2.41
N VAL A 231 8.63 3.10 2.97
CA VAL A 231 7.99 1.99 2.25
C VAL A 231 6.49 2.22 2.24
N LEU A 232 5.91 2.23 1.06
CA LEU A 232 4.46 2.35 0.86
C LEU A 232 3.82 0.96 0.78
N ASP A 233 2.77 0.75 1.55
CA ASP A 233 1.92 -0.43 1.43
C ASP A 233 0.97 -0.26 0.25
N VAL A 234 1.00 -1.18 -0.71
CA VAL A 234 0.22 -1.09 -1.95
C VAL A 234 -0.73 -2.28 -2.12
N VAL A 235 -1.98 -1.99 -2.39
CA VAL A 235 -3.08 -2.96 -2.48
C VAL A 235 -3.63 -3.00 -3.90
N TYR A 236 -2.77 -3.35 -4.87
CA TYR A 236 -3.22 -3.45 -6.28
C TYR A 236 -4.05 -4.71 -6.54
N ASN A 237 -4.13 -5.63 -5.60
CA ASN A 237 -4.80 -6.93 -5.75
C ASN A 237 -6.33 -6.85 -5.80
N HIS A 238 -6.94 -5.81 -5.25
CA HIS A 238 -8.39 -5.58 -5.28
C HIS A 238 -8.74 -4.10 -5.16
N THR A 239 -10.00 -3.74 -5.41
CA THR A 239 -10.58 -2.43 -5.15
C THR A 239 -11.70 -2.56 -4.11
N PHE A 240 -12.01 -1.46 -3.42
CA PHE A 240 -13.10 -1.40 -2.44
C PHE A 240 -14.45 -1.88 -3.00
N ASN A 241 -14.80 -1.38 -4.19
CA ASN A 241 -16.03 -1.73 -4.88
C ASN A 241 -15.69 -2.26 -6.26
N THR A 242 -16.40 -3.27 -6.73
CA THR A 242 -16.16 -3.84 -8.07
C THR A 242 -17.01 -3.12 -9.12
N ALA A 243 -18.34 -3.21 -9.02
CA ALA A 243 -19.24 -2.72 -10.07
C ALA A 243 -19.21 -1.19 -10.24
N GLU A 244 -18.93 -0.45 -9.19
CA GLU A 244 -18.84 1.01 -9.19
C GLU A 244 -17.41 1.53 -9.12
N SER A 245 -16.42 0.64 -9.26
CA SER A 245 -15.02 1.03 -9.27
C SER A 245 -14.67 1.92 -10.45
N ASN A 246 -13.61 2.70 -10.33
CA ASN A 246 -13.10 3.49 -11.44
C ASN A 246 -12.69 2.61 -12.63
N PHE A 247 -12.28 1.36 -12.38
CA PHE A 247 -11.96 0.37 -13.42
C PHE A 247 -13.21 -0.02 -14.22
N GLU A 248 -14.29 -0.45 -13.55
CA GLU A 248 -15.52 -0.88 -14.24
C GLU A 248 -16.27 0.29 -14.89
N ARG A 249 -16.20 1.48 -14.32
CA ARG A 249 -16.76 2.69 -14.93
C ARG A 249 -15.97 3.22 -16.12
N THR A 250 -14.76 2.70 -16.34
CA THR A 250 -13.90 3.10 -17.46
C THR A 250 -13.85 2.03 -18.55
N VAL A 251 -13.51 0.78 -18.21
CA VAL A 251 -13.44 -0.36 -19.17
C VAL A 251 -14.01 -1.61 -18.48
N PRO A 252 -15.34 -1.79 -18.50
CA PRO A 252 -15.98 -2.92 -17.84
C PRO A 252 -15.41 -4.28 -18.28
N GLY A 253 -15.20 -5.16 -17.30
CA GLY A 253 -14.74 -6.53 -17.51
C GLY A 253 -13.27 -6.67 -17.91
N TYR A 254 -12.49 -5.59 -17.90
CA TYR A 254 -11.09 -5.65 -18.30
C TYR A 254 -10.11 -5.81 -17.13
N PHE A 255 -10.25 -5.02 -16.09
CA PHE A 255 -9.25 -4.91 -15.02
C PHE A 255 -9.37 -5.98 -13.94
N TYR A 256 -10.46 -6.74 -13.92
CA TYR A 256 -10.68 -7.83 -12.98
C TYR A 256 -10.65 -9.19 -13.66
N ARG A 257 -10.13 -10.19 -12.95
CA ARG A 257 -10.27 -11.58 -13.37
C ARG A 257 -11.71 -12.04 -13.16
N GLN A 258 -12.15 -12.92 -14.05
CA GLN A 258 -13.49 -13.50 -13.99
C GLN A 258 -13.41 -14.95 -13.54
N ALA A 259 -14.37 -15.36 -12.73
CA ALA A 259 -14.58 -16.73 -12.37
C ALA A 259 -15.21 -17.53 -13.54
N PRO A 260 -15.14 -18.87 -13.55
CA PRO A 260 -15.69 -19.70 -14.63
C PRO A 260 -17.20 -19.54 -14.87
N ASP A 261 -17.94 -19.09 -13.86
CA ASP A 261 -19.39 -18.78 -13.96
C ASP A 261 -19.69 -17.42 -14.57
N GLY A 262 -18.67 -16.64 -14.92
CA GLY A 262 -18.78 -15.31 -15.48
C GLY A 262 -18.88 -14.18 -14.45
N GLY A 263 -18.88 -14.50 -13.15
CA GLY A 263 -18.76 -13.55 -12.06
C GLY A 263 -17.33 -13.04 -11.88
N PHE A 264 -17.12 -12.13 -10.93
CA PHE A 264 -15.77 -11.68 -10.56
C PHE A 264 -15.08 -12.75 -9.71
N ALA A 265 -13.82 -13.03 -10.03
CA ALA A 265 -12.97 -13.85 -9.18
C ALA A 265 -12.60 -13.08 -7.90
N ASP A 266 -12.33 -13.79 -6.80
CA ASP A 266 -12.15 -13.20 -5.48
C ASP A 266 -11.04 -13.88 -4.66
N ALA A 267 -9.82 -13.88 -5.17
CA ALA A 267 -8.66 -14.36 -4.43
C ALA A 267 -8.28 -13.46 -3.25
N SER A 268 -8.76 -12.22 -3.24
CA SER A 268 -8.54 -11.27 -2.15
C SER A 268 -9.46 -11.51 -0.93
N ALA A 269 -10.56 -12.24 -1.11
CA ALA A 269 -11.67 -12.34 -0.15
C ALA A 269 -12.32 -10.97 0.18
N CYS A 270 -12.16 -9.97 -0.72
CA CYS A 270 -12.72 -8.63 -0.61
C CYS A 270 -13.75 -8.33 -1.73
N GLY A 271 -14.18 -9.35 -2.47
CA GLY A 271 -15.21 -9.27 -3.50
C GLY A 271 -14.68 -9.17 -4.94
N ASN A 272 -13.37 -9.06 -5.15
CA ASN A 272 -12.76 -9.06 -6.48
C ASN A 272 -11.25 -9.38 -6.43
N GLU A 273 -10.68 -9.70 -7.58
CA GLU A 273 -9.23 -9.72 -7.81
C GLU A 273 -8.89 -9.04 -9.13
N THR A 274 -7.85 -8.21 -9.13
CA THR A 274 -7.40 -7.51 -10.33
C THR A 274 -6.63 -8.44 -11.26
N ALA A 275 -6.69 -8.15 -12.56
CA ALA A 275 -6.07 -8.95 -13.62
C ALA A 275 -4.69 -8.39 -13.99
N SER A 276 -3.68 -8.54 -13.10
CA SER A 276 -2.32 -8.04 -13.30
C SER A 276 -1.66 -8.57 -14.59
N ASP A 277 -2.05 -9.78 -15.02
CA ASP A 277 -1.61 -10.44 -16.26
C ASP A 277 -2.09 -9.75 -17.54
N ARG A 278 -3.10 -8.85 -17.45
CA ARG A 278 -3.58 -8.10 -18.61
C ARG A 278 -2.68 -6.88 -18.90
N PRO A 279 -2.31 -6.63 -20.17
CA PRO A 279 -1.32 -5.60 -20.50
C PRO A 279 -1.58 -4.21 -19.93
N MET A 280 -2.84 -3.73 -19.96
CA MET A 280 -3.14 -2.39 -19.46
C MET A 280 -3.23 -2.34 -17.93
N MET A 281 -3.57 -3.43 -17.24
CA MET A 281 -3.47 -3.48 -15.78
C MET A 281 -2.00 -3.54 -15.35
N ARG A 282 -1.16 -4.33 -16.01
CA ARG A 282 0.29 -4.36 -15.79
C ARG A 282 0.90 -2.97 -15.99
N LYS A 283 0.60 -2.33 -17.12
CA LYS A 283 1.03 -0.95 -17.40
C LYS A 283 0.61 -0.01 -16.28
N TYR A 284 -0.64 -0.08 -15.85
CA TYR A 284 -1.17 0.73 -14.76
C TYR A 284 -0.37 0.56 -13.46
N MET A 285 -0.12 -0.70 -13.06
CA MET A 285 0.64 -0.99 -11.83
C MET A 285 2.07 -0.47 -11.90
N VAL A 286 2.76 -0.67 -13.04
CA VAL A 286 4.13 -0.16 -13.25
C VAL A 286 4.15 1.37 -13.18
N GLU A 287 3.23 2.04 -13.87
CA GLU A 287 3.15 3.50 -13.89
C GLU A 287 2.77 4.09 -12.52
N SER A 288 1.89 3.42 -11.77
CA SER A 288 1.53 3.81 -10.42
C SER A 288 2.72 3.72 -9.47
N VAL A 289 3.47 2.63 -9.50
CA VAL A 289 4.70 2.50 -8.71
C VAL A 289 5.73 3.58 -9.08
N LEU A 290 5.93 3.82 -10.38
CA LEU A 290 6.83 4.90 -10.83
C LEU A 290 6.36 6.29 -10.43
N HIS A 291 5.04 6.54 -10.40
CA HIS A 291 4.47 7.78 -9.90
C HIS A 291 4.87 8.01 -8.43
N TRP A 292 4.69 7.02 -7.57
CA TRP A 292 5.09 7.13 -6.16
C TRP A 292 6.60 7.29 -5.97
N ILE A 293 7.42 6.64 -6.81
CA ILE A 293 8.89 6.80 -6.77
C ILE A 293 9.31 8.20 -7.19
N ASN A 294 8.78 8.70 -8.30
CA ASN A 294 9.25 9.94 -8.92
C ASN A 294 8.63 11.18 -8.29
N GLU A 295 7.35 11.14 -7.95
CA GLU A 295 6.61 12.29 -7.42
C GLU A 295 6.73 12.43 -5.91
N TYR A 296 6.74 11.30 -5.19
CA TYR A 296 6.75 11.27 -3.72
C TYR A 296 8.05 10.75 -3.12
N HIS A 297 9.04 10.41 -3.94
CA HIS A 297 10.36 9.89 -3.52
C HIS A 297 10.28 8.63 -2.65
N ILE A 298 9.28 7.79 -2.84
CA ILE A 298 9.11 6.53 -2.10
C ILE A 298 10.29 5.59 -2.36
N ASP A 299 10.78 4.93 -1.31
CA ASP A 299 12.00 4.12 -1.30
C ASP A 299 11.75 2.63 -1.36
N GLY A 300 10.52 2.20 -1.20
CA GLY A 300 10.15 0.79 -1.24
C GLY A 300 8.66 0.57 -1.26
N PHE A 301 8.25 -0.67 -1.53
CA PHE A 301 6.86 -1.07 -1.63
C PHE A 301 6.65 -2.43 -0.96
N ARG A 302 5.64 -2.51 -0.11
CA ARG A 302 5.08 -3.77 0.39
C ARG A 302 3.80 -4.07 -0.38
N PHE A 303 3.78 -5.18 -1.10
CA PHE A 303 2.60 -5.62 -1.87
C PHE A 303 1.71 -6.49 -1.00
N ASP A 304 0.53 -5.97 -0.70
CA ASP A 304 -0.55 -6.70 -0.06
C ASP A 304 -0.99 -7.85 -0.97
N LEU A 305 -1.17 -9.05 -0.41
CA LEU A 305 -1.55 -10.26 -1.16
C LEU A 305 -0.81 -10.37 -2.51
N MET A 306 0.52 -10.19 -2.49
CA MET A 306 1.37 -10.24 -3.68
C MET A 306 1.17 -11.50 -4.51
N GLY A 307 0.81 -12.61 -3.83
CA GLY A 307 0.54 -13.90 -4.46
C GLY A 307 -0.65 -13.92 -5.42
N ILE A 308 -1.46 -12.87 -5.49
CA ILE A 308 -2.52 -12.70 -6.49
C ILE A 308 -1.96 -12.20 -7.83
N HIS A 309 -0.84 -11.48 -7.80
CA HIS A 309 -0.21 -10.93 -9.00
C HIS A 309 0.62 -11.99 -9.73
N ASP A 310 0.71 -11.86 -11.04
CA ASP A 310 1.57 -12.71 -11.84
C ASP A 310 3.05 -12.29 -11.73
N ILE A 311 3.94 -13.27 -11.88
CA ILE A 311 5.39 -13.10 -11.76
C ILE A 311 5.93 -12.09 -12.78
N GLU A 312 5.41 -12.09 -14.01
CA GLU A 312 5.86 -11.20 -15.06
C GLU A 312 5.61 -9.73 -14.68
N THR A 313 4.41 -9.41 -14.16
CA THR A 313 4.07 -8.08 -13.69
C THR A 313 4.99 -7.64 -12.54
N MET A 314 5.23 -8.50 -11.56
CA MET A 314 6.14 -8.19 -10.46
C MET A 314 7.58 -7.94 -10.96
N ASN A 315 8.06 -8.73 -11.90
CA ASN A 315 9.38 -8.54 -12.50
C ASN A 315 9.47 -7.24 -13.33
N GLU A 316 8.43 -6.87 -14.05
CA GLU A 316 8.39 -5.58 -14.78
C GLU A 316 8.38 -4.39 -13.80
N ILE A 317 7.65 -4.47 -12.71
CA ILE A 317 7.68 -3.46 -11.63
C ILE A 317 9.10 -3.35 -11.05
N ARG A 318 9.74 -4.48 -10.70
CA ARG A 318 11.11 -4.50 -10.18
C ARG A 318 12.10 -3.87 -11.15
N LYS A 319 12.00 -4.22 -12.42
CA LYS A 319 12.84 -3.68 -13.49
C LYS A 319 12.67 -2.17 -13.64
N ALA A 320 11.44 -1.68 -13.65
CA ALA A 320 11.14 -0.25 -13.75
C ALA A 320 11.65 0.53 -12.54
N ALA A 321 11.43 0.04 -11.33
CA ALA A 321 11.94 0.65 -10.10
C ALA A 321 13.47 0.67 -10.07
N THR A 322 14.13 -0.43 -10.46
CA THR A 322 15.60 -0.54 -10.53
C THR A 322 16.21 0.45 -11.52
N ALA A 323 15.51 0.75 -12.62
CA ALA A 323 15.97 1.73 -13.61
C ALA A 323 16.00 3.17 -13.04
N VAL A 324 15.17 3.47 -12.04
CA VAL A 324 15.20 4.76 -11.33
C VAL A 324 16.26 4.74 -10.23
N ASP A 325 16.20 3.74 -9.35
CA ASP A 325 17.15 3.55 -8.25
C ASP A 325 17.21 2.06 -7.86
N PRO A 326 18.37 1.39 -8.00
CA PRO A 326 18.50 -0.03 -7.67
C PRO A 326 18.33 -0.35 -6.19
N THR A 327 18.37 0.65 -5.31
CA THR A 327 18.19 0.48 -3.86
C THR A 327 16.73 0.54 -3.41
N ILE A 328 15.78 0.76 -4.32
CA ILE A 328 14.36 0.67 -4.00
C ILE A 328 14.03 -0.75 -3.59
N PHE A 329 13.41 -0.91 -2.42
CA PHE A 329 13.16 -2.19 -1.80
C PHE A 329 11.73 -2.67 -2.08
N ILE A 330 11.57 -3.87 -2.65
CA ILE A 330 10.26 -4.44 -2.98
C ILE A 330 10.10 -5.78 -2.27
N TYR A 331 9.00 -5.92 -1.56
CA TYR A 331 8.61 -7.15 -0.90
C TYR A 331 7.09 -7.26 -0.78
N GLY A 332 6.58 -8.40 -0.35
CA GLY A 332 5.15 -8.55 -0.17
C GLY A 332 4.75 -9.89 0.42
N GLU A 333 3.45 -10.06 0.52
CA GLU A 333 2.84 -11.29 0.99
C GLU A 333 2.78 -12.32 -0.14
N GLY A 334 3.60 -13.36 -0.03
CA GLY A 334 3.67 -14.44 -1.02
C GLY A 334 2.50 -15.42 -0.94
N TRP A 335 1.29 -14.93 -0.73
CA TRP A 335 0.05 -15.70 -0.63
C TRP A 335 -1.14 -14.92 -1.16
N ALA A 336 -2.30 -15.57 -1.19
CA ALA A 336 -3.62 -15.01 -1.46
C ALA A 336 -4.57 -15.41 -0.33
N ALA A 337 -5.64 -14.66 -0.12
CA ALA A 337 -6.64 -14.95 0.91
C ALA A 337 -7.60 -16.08 0.50
N SER A 338 -7.76 -16.32 -0.81
CA SER A 338 -8.55 -17.38 -1.40
C SER A 338 -7.87 -17.93 -2.66
N ALA A 339 -8.47 -18.86 -3.37
CA ALA A 339 -7.89 -19.50 -4.54
C ALA A 339 -7.87 -18.54 -5.76
N PRO A 340 -6.69 -18.15 -6.29
CA PRO A 340 -6.59 -17.34 -7.49
C PRO A 340 -7.02 -18.08 -8.76
N GLN A 341 -7.40 -17.33 -9.79
CA GLN A 341 -7.80 -17.91 -11.08
C GLN A 341 -6.61 -18.34 -11.95
N LEU A 342 -5.44 -17.75 -11.76
CA LEU A 342 -4.24 -18.13 -12.50
C LEU A 342 -3.57 -19.38 -11.91
N ALA A 343 -2.79 -20.07 -12.74
CA ALA A 343 -2.00 -21.21 -12.30
C ALA A 343 -0.96 -20.81 -11.24
N GLN A 344 -0.81 -21.64 -10.22
CA GLN A 344 0.06 -21.37 -9.07
C GLN A 344 1.52 -21.06 -9.44
N ASP A 345 2.03 -21.71 -10.51
CA ASP A 345 3.41 -21.54 -10.98
C ASP A 345 3.67 -20.22 -11.74
N SER A 346 2.60 -19.52 -12.13
CA SER A 346 2.66 -18.19 -12.76
C SER A 346 2.46 -17.03 -11.78
N LEU A 347 2.10 -17.33 -10.54
CA LEU A 347 1.77 -16.33 -9.52
C LEU A 347 2.97 -16.03 -8.61
N ALA A 348 3.00 -14.81 -8.08
CA ALA A 348 4.03 -14.34 -7.13
C ALA A 348 3.83 -14.92 -5.72
N MET A 349 3.51 -16.21 -5.67
CA MET A 349 3.44 -16.97 -4.44
C MET A 349 4.83 -17.15 -3.83
N LYS A 350 4.91 -17.30 -2.52
CA LYS A 350 6.15 -17.48 -1.77
C LYS A 350 7.04 -18.59 -2.37
N ALA A 351 6.48 -19.71 -2.76
CA ALA A 351 7.21 -20.79 -3.39
C ALA A 351 7.89 -20.44 -4.73
N ASN A 352 7.47 -19.36 -5.37
CA ASN A 352 8.01 -18.84 -6.63
C ASN A 352 8.97 -17.65 -6.46
N THR A 353 9.31 -17.24 -5.24
CA THR A 353 10.14 -16.06 -4.98
C THR A 353 11.49 -16.11 -5.70
N TYR A 354 12.05 -17.31 -5.87
CA TYR A 354 13.28 -17.52 -6.65
C TYR A 354 13.17 -17.06 -8.13
N LYS A 355 11.95 -16.95 -8.68
CA LYS A 355 11.68 -16.47 -10.05
C LYS A 355 11.64 -14.92 -10.13
N MET A 356 11.73 -14.24 -9.00
CA MET A 356 11.59 -12.79 -8.88
C MET A 356 12.84 -12.16 -8.25
N PRO A 357 13.97 -12.09 -8.96
CA PRO A 357 15.20 -11.52 -8.43
C PRO A 357 15.01 -10.09 -7.90
N GLY A 358 15.46 -9.82 -6.68
CA GLY A 358 15.35 -8.50 -6.04
C GLY A 358 13.96 -8.19 -5.44
N ILE A 359 13.07 -9.18 -5.38
CA ILE A 359 11.81 -9.11 -4.65
C ILE A 359 11.83 -10.11 -3.50
N ALA A 360 11.40 -9.68 -2.32
CA ALA A 360 11.35 -10.51 -1.12
C ALA A 360 9.90 -10.87 -0.75
N ALA A 361 9.74 -11.94 0.03
CA ALA A 361 8.47 -12.35 0.61
C ALA A 361 8.57 -12.54 2.12
N PHE A 362 7.49 -12.35 2.83
CA PHE A 362 7.39 -12.62 4.25
C PHE A 362 7.53 -14.11 4.58
N SER A 363 8.25 -14.42 5.67
CA SER A 363 8.39 -15.77 6.19
C SER A 363 7.43 -16.02 7.36
N ASP A 364 6.26 -16.53 7.06
CA ASP A 364 5.31 -17.03 8.06
C ASP A 364 5.85 -18.29 8.78
N GLU A 365 6.79 -19.03 8.16
CA GLU A 365 7.49 -20.14 8.81
C GLU A 365 8.21 -19.67 10.08
N MET A 366 8.99 -18.60 9.98
CA MET A 366 9.76 -18.05 11.10
C MET A 366 8.84 -17.39 12.11
N ARG A 367 7.90 -16.56 11.66
CA ARG A 367 6.90 -15.89 12.51
C ARG A 367 6.21 -16.88 13.42
N ASP A 368 5.58 -17.91 12.86
CA ASP A 368 4.77 -18.86 13.61
C ASP A 368 5.62 -19.82 14.46
N ALA A 369 6.85 -20.12 14.03
CA ALA A 369 7.79 -20.89 14.85
C ALA A 369 8.28 -20.10 16.09
N LEU A 370 8.33 -18.78 16.01
CA LEU A 370 8.69 -17.94 17.14
C LEU A 370 7.53 -17.77 18.12
N ARG A 371 6.37 -17.35 17.65
CA ARG A 371 5.26 -16.90 18.50
C ARG A 371 4.11 -17.91 18.65
N GLY A 372 3.87 -18.76 17.68
CA GLY A 372 2.73 -19.68 17.57
C GLY A 372 1.91 -19.43 16.30
N PRO A 373 0.97 -20.34 15.97
CA PRO A 373 0.18 -20.26 14.74
C PRO A 373 -0.63 -18.97 14.65
N PHE A 374 -0.70 -18.41 13.45
CA PHE A 374 -1.45 -17.21 13.13
C PHE A 374 -2.92 -17.25 13.60
N ASN A 375 -3.58 -18.39 13.45
CA ASN A 375 -5.01 -18.54 13.67
C ASN A 375 -5.41 -19.13 15.04
N ASP A 376 -4.45 -19.38 15.93
CA ASP A 376 -4.73 -19.91 17.29
C ASP A 376 -3.92 -19.17 18.36
N ASN A 377 -4.52 -18.16 18.95
CA ASN A 377 -3.93 -17.35 20.01
C ASN A 377 -3.71 -18.09 21.34
N ARG A 378 -4.16 -19.33 21.45
CA ARG A 378 -3.99 -20.17 22.67
C ARG A 378 -2.77 -21.08 22.56
N GLN A 379 -2.14 -21.13 21.40
CA GLN A 379 -0.97 -21.95 21.16
C GLN A 379 0.28 -21.08 21.03
N GLY A 380 1.18 -21.18 22.01
CA GLY A 380 2.51 -20.56 21.94
C GLY A 380 3.51 -21.39 21.15
N ALA A 381 4.74 -20.87 21.00
CA ALA A 381 5.85 -21.57 20.37
C ALA A 381 7.19 -21.23 21.07
N PHE A 382 8.26 -20.98 20.36
CA PHE A 382 9.59 -20.78 20.93
C PHE A 382 9.66 -19.68 22.00
N LEU A 383 9.05 -18.51 21.77
CA LEU A 383 9.01 -17.41 22.73
C LEU A 383 8.32 -17.79 24.05
N ALA A 384 7.43 -18.77 24.01
CA ALA A 384 6.78 -19.32 25.18
C ALA A 384 7.53 -20.53 25.77
N GLY A 385 8.75 -20.80 25.33
CA GLY A 385 9.57 -21.91 25.81
C GLY A 385 9.17 -23.30 25.27
N LEU A 386 8.36 -23.36 24.21
CA LEU A 386 7.91 -24.62 23.62
C LEU A 386 8.89 -25.11 22.52
N PRO A 387 9.23 -26.41 22.50
CA PRO A 387 10.04 -27.02 21.45
C PRO A 387 9.23 -27.27 20.17
N GLY A 388 9.92 -27.54 19.06
CA GLY A 388 9.33 -28.04 17.81
C GLY A 388 9.38 -27.06 16.65
N GLY A 389 9.75 -25.79 16.88
CA GLY A 389 9.89 -24.76 15.85
C GLY A 389 11.33 -24.55 15.33
N GLU A 390 12.29 -25.33 15.84
CA GLU A 390 13.73 -25.06 15.65
C GLU A 390 14.16 -25.08 14.17
N GLU A 391 13.63 -25.99 13.37
CA GLU A 391 13.98 -26.06 11.94
C GLU A 391 13.38 -24.89 11.14
N SER A 392 12.20 -24.41 11.49
CA SER A 392 11.60 -23.22 10.88
C SER A 392 12.35 -21.94 11.26
N ILE A 393 12.84 -21.85 12.50
CA ILE A 393 13.68 -20.75 12.96
C ILE A 393 15.03 -20.77 12.22
N LYS A 394 15.69 -21.94 12.10
CA LYS A 394 16.93 -22.08 11.30
C LYS A 394 16.68 -21.71 9.83
N PHE A 395 15.57 -22.13 9.26
CA PHE A 395 15.17 -21.78 7.90
C PHE A 395 15.05 -20.27 7.73
N GLY A 396 14.43 -19.59 8.70
CA GLY A 396 14.36 -18.13 8.74
C GLY A 396 15.74 -17.46 8.89
N ILE A 397 16.58 -17.94 9.80
CA ILE A 397 17.94 -17.39 10.02
C ILE A 397 18.79 -17.45 8.74
N VAL A 398 18.68 -18.50 7.94
CA VAL A 398 19.43 -18.59 6.68
C VAL A 398 18.75 -17.90 5.50
N GLY A 399 17.60 -17.24 5.70
CA GLY A 399 16.91 -16.48 4.67
C GLY A 399 16.18 -17.33 3.64
N ALA A 400 15.59 -18.46 4.06
CA ALA A 400 14.82 -19.39 3.21
C ALA A 400 15.63 -19.97 2.02
N VAL A 401 16.95 -19.90 2.06
CA VAL A 401 17.85 -20.50 1.06
C VAL A 401 18.21 -21.96 1.43
N ARG A 402 18.74 -22.70 0.46
CA ARG A 402 19.25 -24.05 0.73
C ARG A 402 20.43 -24.00 1.69
N HIS A 403 20.33 -24.74 2.81
CA HIS A 403 21.40 -24.83 3.78
C HIS A 403 21.53 -26.27 4.33
N PRO A 404 22.74 -26.82 4.49
CA PRO A 404 22.95 -28.22 4.88
C PRO A 404 22.51 -28.54 6.32
N GLN A 405 22.38 -27.54 7.18
CA GLN A 405 21.94 -27.68 8.58
C GLN A 405 20.42 -27.51 8.77
N VAL A 406 19.65 -27.34 7.70
CA VAL A 406 18.19 -27.20 7.75
C VAL A 406 17.53 -28.45 7.19
N ASP A 407 16.77 -29.12 8.01
CA ASP A 407 15.88 -30.24 7.59
C ASP A 407 14.56 -29.66 7.11
N ASN A 408 14.47 -29.41 5.78
CA ASN A 408 13.26 -28.84 5.18
C ASN A 408 11.99 -29.69 5.43
N GLY A 409 12.13 -30.98 5.67
CA GLY A 409 10.99 -31.87 5.99
C GLY A 409 10.29 -31.46 7.29
N LYS A 410 10.99 -30.79 8.20
CA LYS A 410 10.48 -30.36 9.52
C LYS A 410 10.10 -28.87 9.56
N VAL A 411 10.37 -28.11 8.50
CA VAL A 411 9.97 -26.70 8.41
C VAL A 411 8.45 -26.60 8.31
N ASN A 412 7.84 -25.63 8.97
CA ASN A 412 6.42 -25.34 8.82
C ASN A 412 6.12 -24.90 7.38
N TYR A 413 4.92 -25.16 6.89
CA TYR A 413 4.38 -24.73 5.59
C TYR A 413 5.25 -25.09 4.38
N SER A 414 6.45 -24.55 4.24
CA SER A 414 7.32 -24.77 3.08
C SER A 414 8.27 -25.95 3.29
N LYS A 415 8.16 -26.98 2.44
CA LYS A 415 9.02 -28.19 2.50
C LYS A 415 10.26 -28.13 1.60
N ALA A 416 10.52 -26.95 1.02
CA ALA A 416 11.68 -26.66 0.19
C ALA A 416 12.12 -25.19 0.36
N PRO A 417 13.40 -24.87 0.13
CA PRO A 417 13.85 -23.49 0.02
C PRO A 417 13.10 -22.76 -1.11
N TRP A 418 12.73 -21.51 -0.86
CA TRP A 418 12.00 -20.71 -1.86
C TRP A 418 12.73 -19.42 -2.27
N ALA A 419 13.85 -19.10 -1.62
CA ALA A 419 14.70 -17.97 -1.97
C ALA A 419 16.03 -18.44 -2.59
N GLU A 420 16.56 -17.70 -3.56
CA GLU A 420 17.93 -17.87 -4.07
C GLU A 420 18.96 -17.09 -3.26
N GLN A 421 18.54 -15.95 -2.70
CA GLN A 421 19.34 -15.06 -1.89
C GLN A 421 18.66 -14.79 -0.55
N PRO A 422 19.39 -14.72 0.57
CA PRO A 422 18.78 -14.40 1.87
C PRO A 422 18.00 -13.08 1.89
N THR A 423 18.36 -12.13 1.02
CA THR A 423 17.70 -10.84 0.85
C THR A 423 16.32 -10.93 0.19
N GLN A 424 15.89 -12.10 -0.23
CA GLN A 424 14.53 -12.37 -0.75
C GLN A 424 13.56 -12.80 0.34
N MET A 425 13.95 -12.79 1.60
CA MET A 425 13.09 -13.14 2.72
C MET A 425 13.00 -12.01 3.74
N ILE A 426 11.78 -11.73 4.20
CA ILE A 426 11.51 -10.85 5.33
C ILE A 426 11.31 -11.70 6.59
N SER A 427 12.25 -11.58 7.53
CA SER A 427 12.08 -12.11 8.88
C SER A 427 11.27 -11.14 9.72
N TYR A 428 10.23 -11.62 10.38
CA TYR A 428 9.41 -10.80 11.26
C TYR A 428 8.74 -11.64 12.33
N VAL A 429 8.26 -10.99 13.38
CA VAL A 429 7.56 -11.64 14.50
C VAL A 429 6.12 -11.14 14.58
N SER A 430 5.88 -9.86 14.33
CA SER A 430 4.55 -9.25 14.34
C SER A 430 4.35 -8.23 13.24
N CYS A 431 3.09 -7.98 12.91
CA CYS A 431 2.62 -6.95 12.00
C CYS A 431 1.18 -6.55 12.37
N HIS A 432 0.57 -5.62 11.62
CA HIS A 432 -0.81 -5.17 11.87
C HIS A 432 -1.85 -6.29 11.75
N ASP A 433 -1.61 -7.27 10.89
CA ASP A 433 -2.57 -8.33 10.53
C ASP A 433 -2.65 -9.43 11.60
N ASP A 434 -1.68 -9.45 12.48
CA ASP A 434 -1.62 -10.42 13.57
C ASP A 434 -2.45 -9.95 14.76
N THR A 435 -3.17 -10.87 15.38
CA THR A 435 -3.68 -10.64 16.72
C THR A 435 -2.51 -10.27 17.61
N LYS A 436 -2.64 -9.18 18.36
CA LYS A 436 -1.56 -8.60 19.14
C LYS A 436 -0.79 -9.70 19.86
N GLU A 437 0.44 -9.88 19.47
CA GLU A 437 1.36 -10.90 19.97
C GLU A 437 1.38 -10.95 21.52
N TRP A 438 1.33 -9.77 22.11
CA TRP A 438 1.13 -9.57 23.55
C TRP A 438 -0.11 -10.30 24.08
N TYR A 439 -1.27 -10.18 23.44
CA TYR A 439 -2.51 -10.81 23.91
C TYR A 439 -2.46 -12.34 23.77
N ALA A 440 -1.89 -12.84 22.68
CA ALA A 440 -1.72 -14.26 22.45
C ALA A 440 -0.78 -14.90 23.48
N LEU A 441 0.39 -14.32 23.71
CA LEU A 441 1.36 -14.79 24.72
C LEU A 441 0.79 -14.71 26.12
N GLN A 442 0.11 -13.63 26.47
CA GLN A 442 -0.51 -13.44 27.76
C GLN A 442 -1.60 -14.47 28.03
N THR A 443 -2.48 -14.74 27.06
CA THR A 443 -3.53 -15.75 27.17
C THR A 443 -2.93 -17.14 27.36
N TRP A 444 -1.87 -17.45 26.60
CA TRP A 444 -1.22 -18.75 26.67
C TRP A 444 -0.49 -18.97 28.00
N ILE A 445 0.32 -18.00 28.46
CA ILE A 445 1.11 -18.12 29.71
C ILE A 445 0.20 -18.20 30.94
N ASN A 446 -0.88 -17.47 30.95
CA ASN A 446 -1.70 -17.27 32.14
C ASN A 446 -2.97 -18.14 32.18
N GLY A 447 -3.31 -18.82 31.09
CA GLY A 447 -4.50 -19.67 31.00
C GLY A 447 -5.75 -18.97 31.56
N ASP A 448 -6.03 -17.75 31.11
CA ASP A 448 -7.04 -16.81 31.60
C ASP A 448 -6.77 -16.20 33.00
N LYS A 449 -5.61 -16.43 33.58
CA LYS A 449 -5.20 -15.78 34.83
C LYS A 449 -4.24 -14.64 34.55
N VAL A 450 -4.50 -13.51 35.13
CA VAL A 450 -3.60 -12.35 35.09
C VAL A 450 -2.34 -12.70 35.90
N GLY A 451 -1.29 -13.10 35.20
CA GLY A 451 0.02 -13.42 35.82
C GLY A 451 1.07 -12.39 35.37
N ASP A 452 2.33 -12.72 35.53
CA ASP A 452 3.49 -11.84 35.47
C ASP A 452 3.60 -11.08 34.15
N LEU A 453 2.97 -9.91 34.10
CA LEU A 453 2.94 -9.00 32.94
C LEU A 453 4.35 -8.51 32.54
N ASP A 454 5.30 -8.50 33.50
CA ASP A 454 6.65 -7.95 33.27
C ASP A 454 7.53 -8.91 32.48
N LEU A 455 7.37 -10.23 32.67
CA LEU A 455 8.14 -11.23 31.90
C LEU A 455 7.75 -11.23 30.42
N VAL A 456 6.46 -11.08 30.13
CA VAL A 456 5.95 -11.05 28.76
C VAL A 456 6.34 -9.74 28.06
N LYS A 457 6.40 -8.62 28.79
CA LYS A 457 6.92 -7.34 28.25
C LYS A 457 8.36 -7.47 27.77
N VAL A 458 9.24 -8.10 28.56
CA VAL A 458 10.64 -8.31 28.16
C VAL A 458 10.75 -9.13 26.90
N LEU A 459 9.96 -10.20 26.75
CA LEU A 459 9.98 -11.07 25.56
C LEU A 459 9.42 -10.43 24.30
N CYS A 460 8.62 -9.37 24.40
CA CYS A 460 8.04 -8.67 23.25
C CYS A 460 8.78 -7.38 22.84
N TYR A 461 9.68 -6.86 23.69
CA TYR A 461 10.35 -5.57 23.44
C TYR A 461 11.86 -5.67 23.28
N ASP A 462 12.47 -6.85 23.52
CA ASP A 462 13.87 -7.16 23.27
C ASP A 462 14.01 -8.07 22.04
#